data_47e3e73b4d7003f3d8fe14655cc32786
#
_entry.id   47e3e73b4d7003f3d8fe14655cc32786
#
_cell.length_a   1.000
_cell.length_b   1.000
_cell.length_c   1.000
_cell.angle_alpha   90.00
_cell.angle_beta   90.00
_cell.angle_gamma   90.00
#
_symmetry.space_group_name_H-M   'P 1'
#
loop_
_entity.id
_entity.type
_entity.pdbx_description
1 polymer ?
#
loop_
_entity_poly.entity_id
_entity_poly.type
_entity_poly.pdbx_seq_one_letter_code
_entity_poly.pdbx_strand_id
1 'polypeptide(L)'
;SLMPSQPVTPVGWTMLAALILGVVFWFVSHPAHLLPAIAIMALLWLGLHFAGIIQTRRFDRMARERSGDSICEFARHFRGANFDPVVVRAVYETTQELYGRVDLPIRPLDSFSADYGIVGEDLDDLGEDIARLAHRSMEQTDQNPLYGQVQTIADLVHFIQHQPRLSA
;
A
#
# COMPACT_ATOMS: atom_id res chain seq x y z
N SER A 1 -14.54 5.85 2.84
CA SER A 1 -15.76 5.51 2.08
C SER A 1 -15.36 4.54 0.99
N LEU A 2 -15.55 3.27 1.21
CA LEU A 2 -15.40 2.23 0.20
C LEU A 2 -16.24 2.65 -1.02
N MET A 3 -15.62 2.81 -2.17
CA MET A 3 -16.35 2.93 -3.42
C MET A 3 -17.39 1.80 -3.46
N PRO A 4 -18.67 2.08 -3.75
CA PRO A 4 -19.64 1.02 -3.89
C PRO A 4 -19.14 0.11 -5.00
N SER A 5 -18.88 -1.15 -4.66
CA SER A 5 -18.54 -2.18 -5.64
C SER A 5 -19.64 -2.17 -6.70
N GLN A 6 -19.32 -1.76 -7.92
CA GLN A 6 -20.29 -1.78 -9.00
C GLN A 6 -20.73 -3.24 -9.19
N PRO A 7 -22.02 -3.53 -9.16
CA PRO A 7 -22.50 -4.90 -9.37
C PRO A 7 -22.03 -5.34 -10.74
N VAL A 8 -21.34 -6.49 -10.78
CA VAL A 8 -20.89 -7.09 -12.03
C VAL A 8 -22.12 -7.27 -12.92
N THR A 9 -22.11 -6.64 -14.09
CA THR A 9 -23.23 -6.70 -15.02
C THR A 9 -23.53 -8.16 -15.41
N PRO A 10 -24.79 -8.52 -15.71
CA PRO A 10 -25.12 -9.88 -16.14
C PRO A 10 -24.26 -10.35 -17.33
N VAL A 11 -23.84 -9.43 -18.20
CA VAL A 11 -22.88 -9.69 -19.29
C VAL A 11 -21.50 -10.11 -18.74
N GLY A 12 -21.03 -9.53 -17.65
CA GLY A 12 -19.77 -9.92 -17.02
C GLY A 12 -19.83 -11.34 -16.47
N TRP A 13 -20.93 -11.75 -15.88
CA TRP A 13 -21.13 -13.12 -15.40
C TRP A 13 -21.22 -14.14 -16.53
N THR A 14 -21.86 -13.82 -17.66
CA THR A 14 -21.92 -14.72 -18.81
C THR A 14 -20.57 -14.88 -19.48
N MET A 15 -19.78 -13.81 -19.60
CA MET A 15 -18.41 -13.89 -20.12
C MET A 15 -17.52 -14.72 -19.21
N LEU A 16 -17.58 -14.55 -17.89
CA LEU A 16 -16.83 -15.33 -16.93
C LEU A 16 -17.20 -16.81 -16.99
N ALA A 17 -18.48 -17.14 -17.05
CA ALA A 17 -18.97 -18.50 -17.18
C ALA A 17 -18.49 -19.16 -18.49
N ALA A 18 -18.55 -18.44 -19.62
CA ALA A 18 -18.08 -18.92 -20.89
C ALA A 18 -16.56 -19.19 -20.90
N LEU A 19 -15.79 -18.31 -20.25
CA LEU A 19 -14.35 -18.48 -20.10
C LEU A 19 -14.01 -19.72 -19.24
N ILE A 20 -14.70 -19.90 -18.12
CA ILE A 20 -14.51 -21.06 -17.23
C ILE A 20 -14.85 -22.36 -18.00
N LEU A 21 -15.99 -22.39 -18.69
CA LEU A 21 -16.40 -23.55 -19.47
C LEU A 21 -15.41 -23.86 -20.60
N GLY A 22 -14.88 -22.85 -21.28
CA GLY A 22 -13.86 -23.00 -22.31
C GLY A 22 -12.56 -23.59 -21.75
N VAL A 23 -12.11 -23.12 -20.62
CA VAL A 23 -10.91 -23.64 -19.92
C VAL A 23 -11.13 -25.08 -19.48
N VAL A 24 -12.27 -25.40 -18.88
CA VAL A 24 -12.61 -26.77 -18.45
C VAL A 24 -12.67 -27.70 -19.65
N PHE A 25 -13.34 -27.32 -20.73
CA PHE A 25 -13.44 -28.10 -21.96
C PHE A 25 -12.04 -28.35 -22.56
N TRP A 26 -11.17 -27.33 -22.59
CA TRP A 26 -9.80 -27.47 -23.09
C TRP A 26 -8.98 -28.49 -22.29
N PHE A 27 -9.06 -28.42 -20.94
CA PHE A 27 -8.38 -29.39 -20.08
C PHE A 27 -8.93 -30.81 -20.18
N VAL A 28 -10.24 -30.97 -20.32
CA VAL A 28 -10.87 -32.30 -20.57
C VAL A 28 -10.42 -32.88 -21.88
N SER A 29 -10.27 -32.07 -22.93
CA SER A 29 -9.80 -32.47 -24.25
C SER A 29 -8.31 -32.77 -24.30
N HIS A 30 -7.52 -32.22 -23.37
CA HIS A 30 -6.06 -32.33 -23.34
C HIS A 30 -5.55 -32.76 -21.96
N PRO A 31 -5.86 -33.97 -21.51
CA PRO A 31 -5.55 -34.39 -20.12
C PRO A 31 -4.04 -34.44 -19.82
N ALA A 32 -3.19 -34.56 -20.84
CA ALA A 32 -1.73 -34.51 -20.66
C ALA A 32 -1.21 -33.17 -20.10
N HIS A 33 -1.96 -32.07 -20.26
CA HIS A 33 -1.59 -30.74 -19.75
C HIS A 33 -2.08 -30.44 -18.32
N LEU A 34 -2.94 -31.30 -17.75
CA LEU A 34 -3.47 -31.14 -16.41
C LEU A 34 -2.37 -31.18 -15.33
N LEU A 35 -1.51 -32.21 -15.39
CA LEU A 35 -0.45 -32.38 -14.40
C LEU A 35 0.55 -31.20 -14.39
N PRO A 36 1.10 -30.75 -15.54
CA PRO A 36 1.99 -29.58 -15.54
C PRO A 36 1.28 -28.29 -15.13
N ALA A 37 0.00 -28.08 -15.48
CA ALA A 37 -0.75 -26.92 -15.06
C ALA A 37 -0.95 -26.87 -13.54
N ILE A 38 -1.32 -28.01 -12.93
CA ILE A 38 -1.45 -28.13 -11.46
C ILE A 38 -0.10 -27.89 -10.79
N ALA A 39 0.99 -28.45 -11.34
CA ALA A 39 2.33 -28.25 -10.81
C ALA A 39 2.75 -26.77 -10.83
N ILE A 40 2.51 -26.07 -11.94
CA ILE A 40 2.79 -24.63 -12.06
C ILE A 40 1.96 -23.84 -11.06
N MET A 41 0.66 -24.10 -10.96
CA MET A 41 -0.22 -23.41 -9.99
C MET A 41 0.23 -23.66 -8.54
N ALA A 42 0.61 -24.90 -8.21
CA ALA A 42 1.12 -25.24 -6.88
C ALA A 42 2.44 -24.50 -6.57
N LEU A 43 3.36 -24.42 -7.54
CA LEU A 43 4.61 -23.67 -7.38
C LEU A 43 4.38 -22.17 -7.22
N LEU A 44 3.46 -21.58 -8.00
CA LEU A 44 3.08 -20.17 -7.87
C LEU A 44 2.45 -19.89 -6.50
N TRP A 45 1.50 -20.73 -6.09
CA TRP A 45 0.85 -20.62 -4.79
C TRP A 45 1.87 -20.74 -3.64
N LEU A 46 2.77 -21.71 -3.72
CA LEU A 46 3.84 -21.91 -2.74
C LEU A 46 4.78 -20.71 -2.70
N GLY A 47 5.16 -20.15 -3.86
CA GLY A 47 5.99 -18.95 -3.97
C GLY A 47 5.34 -17.74 -3.29
N LEU A 48 4.06 -17.49 -3.58
CA LEU A 48 3.30 -16.41 -2.93
C LEU A 48 3.17 -16.61 -1.42
N HIS A 49 2.93 -17.85 -0.99
CA HIS A 49 2.84 -18.18 0.44
C HIS A 49 4.15 -17.92 1.17
N PHE A 50 5.28 -18.36 0.59
CA PHE A 50 6.61 -18.10 1.16
C PHE A 50 6.95 -16.61 1.18
N ALA A 51 6.62 -15.86 0.12
CA ALA A 51 6.83 -14.41 0.08
C ALA A 51 6.08 -13.71 1.23
N GLY A 52 4.83 -14.08 1.49
CA GLY A 52 4.04 -13.56 2.61
C GLY A 52 4.69 -13.86 3.98
N ILE A 53 5.20 -15.10 4.17
CA ILE A 53 5.89 -15.47 5.43
C ILE A 53 7.16 -14.64 5.62
N ILE A 54 7.95 -14.43 4.57
CA ILE A 54 9.19 -13.65 4.63
C ILE A 54 8.88 -12.19 5.01
N GLN A 55 7.86 -11.60 4.39
CA GLN A 55 7.44 -10.23 4.68
C GLN A 55 6.94 -10.07 6.12
N THR A 56 6.11 -11.00 6.60
CA THR A 56 5.64 -10.99 7.99
C THR A 56 6.81 -11.07 8.98
N ARG A 57 7.76 -11.99 8.75
CA ARG A 57 8.95 -12.13 9.60
C ARG A 57 9.82 -10.87 9.60
N ARG A 58 9.90 -10.17 8.48
CA ARG A 58 10.60 -8.91 8.36
C ARG A 58 9.96 -7.83 9.24
N PHE A 59 8.66 -7.63 9.14
CA PHE A 59 7.95 -6.67 9.97
C PHE A 59 7.99 -7.03 11.46
N ASP A 60 7.91 -8.32 11.82
CA ASP A 60 8.08 -8.77 13.20
C ASP A 60 9.47 -8.45 13.75
N ARG A 61 10.50 -8.54 12.91
CA ARG A 61 11.85 -8.13 13.29
C ARG A 61 11.93 -6.63 13.50
N MET A 62 11.43 -5.84 12.55
CA MET A 62 11.39 -4.37 12.64
C MET A 62 10.65 -3.92 13.90
N ALA A 63 9.49 -4.51 14.21
CA ALA A 63 8.73 -4.19 15.41
C ALA A 63 9.53 -4.48 16.70
N ARG A 64 10.26 -5.61 16.75
CA ARG A 64 11.12 -5.93 17.90
C ARG A 64 12.32 -5.01 18.04
N GLU A 65 13.01 -4.70 16.95
CA GLU A 65 14.21 -3.83 16.93
C GLU A 65 13.87 -2.37 17.26
N ARG A 66 12.61 -1.97 17.03
CA ARG A 66 12.09 -0.63 17.27
C ARG A 66 11.17 -0.57 18.49
N SER A 67 11.20 -1.59 19.35
CA SER A 67 10.37 -1.62 20.55
C SER A 67 10.73 -0.43 21.45
N GLY A 68 9.77 0.48 21.65
CA GLY A 68 9.98 1.75 22.38
C GLY A 68 9.90 3.00 21.51
N ASP A 69 10.05 2.87 20.18
CA ASP A 69 9.77 3.99 19.29
C ASP A 69 8.25 4.24 19.28
N SER A 70 7.87 5.51 19.23
CA SER A 70 6.46 5.91 19.31
C SER A 70 6.18 7.06 18.33
N ILE A 71 4.89 7.33 18.10
CA ILE A 71 4.45 8.50 17.34
C ILE A 71 5.03 9.82 17.91
N CYS A 72 5.27 9.89 19.23
CA CYS A 72 5.88 11.05 19.84
C CYS A 72 7.35 11.24 19.40
N GLU A 73 8.07 10.14 19.21
CA GLU A 73 9.44 10.14 18.70
C GLU A 73 9.48 10.49 17.22
N PHE A 74 8.60 9.88 16.43
CA PHE A 74 8.38 10.25 15.04
C PHE A 74 8.09 11.73 14.88
N ALA A 75 7.11 12.26 15.61
CA ALA A 75 6.75 13.69 15.56
C ALA A 75 7.87 14.63 16.02
N ARG A 76 8.79 14.16 16.89
CA ARG A 76 9.95 14.94 17.34
C ARG A 76 10.89 15.30 16.19
N HIS A 77 10.98 14.46 15.17
CA HIS A 77 11.79 14.72 13.98
C HIS A 77 11.33 15.99 13.24
N PHE A 78 10.04 16.29 13.29
CA PHE A 78 9.42 17.42 12.60
C PHE A 78 9.27 18.68 13.50
N ARG A 79 9.78 18.64 14.75
CA ARG A 79 9.78 19.80 15.64
C ARG A 79 10.73 20.88 15.10
N GLY A 80 10.23 22.09 15.00
CA GLY A 80 11.02 23.26 14.56
C GLY A 80 10.80 23.70 13.11
N ALA A 81 10.12 22.91 12.28
CA ALA A 81 9.86 23.24 10.88
C ALA A 81 8.40 23.67 10.60
N ASN A 82 7.63 24.00 11.64
CA ASN A 82 6.23 24.48 11.51
C ASN A 82 5.28 23.48 10.80
N PHE A 83 5.51 22.18 11.00
CA PHE A 83 4.65 21.14 10.43
C PHE A 83 3.28 21.10 11.10
N ASP A 84 2.27 20.87 10.31
CA ASP A 84 0.92 20.61 10.76
C ASP A 84 0.87 19.24 11.49
N PRO A 85 0.52 19.21 12.80
CA PRO A 85 0.47 17.94 13.53
C PRO A 85 -0.52 16.93 12.95
N VAL A 86 -1.56 17.41 12.23
CA VAL A 86 -2.54 16.55 11.55
C VAL A 86 -1.87 15.79 10.42
N VAL A 87 -1.02 16.45 9.62
CA VAL A 87 -0.25 15.81 8.55
C VAL A 87 0.69 14.74 9.11
N VAL A 88 1.47 15.09 10.15
CA VAL A 88 2.43 14.16 10.76
C VAL A 88 1.73 12.92 11.30
N ARG A 89 0.59 13.11 11.97
CA ARG A 89 -0.22 12.01 12.50
C ARG A 89 -0.83 11.16 11.39
N ALA A 90 -1.44 11.79 10.38
CA ALA A 90 -2.07 11.09 9.26
C ALA A 90 -1.06 10.19 8.54
N VAL A 91 0.15 10.70 8.24
CA VAL A 91 1.21 9.88 7.61
C VAL A 91 1.57 8.69 8.49
N TYR A 92 1.76 8.88 9.79
CA TYR A 92 2.14 7.80 10.71
C TYR A 92 1.07 6.72 10.80
N GLU A 93 -0.18 7.11 11.11
CA GLU A 93 -1.28 6.19 11.35
C GLU A 93 -1.68 5.44 10.07
N THR A 94 -1.82 6.15 8.93
CA THR A 94 -2.19 5.50 7.66
C THR A 94 -1.12 4.52 7.17
N THR A 95 0.16 4.85 7.36
CA THR A 95 1.25 3.91 7.01
C THR A 95 1.19 2.66 7.88
N GLN A 96 0.86 2.74 9.17
CA GLN A 96 0.65 1.57 10.02
C GLN A 96 -0.57 0.74 9.59
N GLU A 97 -1.68 1.41 9.29
CA GLU A 97 -2.93 0.76 8.88
C GLU A 97 -2.78 -0.02 7.58
N LEU A 98 -2.00 0.49 6.63
CA LEU A 98 -1.75 -0.18 5.34
C LEU A 98 -1.24 -1.63 5.51
N TYR A 99 -0.49 -1.89 6.58
CA TYR A 99 0.03 -3.23 6.91
C TYR A 99 -0.82 -3.99 7.93
N GLY A 100 -1.92 -3.40 8.39
CA GLY A 100 -2.73 -3.95 9.49
C GLY A 100 -1.93 -4.14 10.79
N ARG A 101 -0.89 -3.34 10.98
CA ARG A 101 0.10 -3.47 12.06
C ARG A 101 0.24 -2.18 12.84
N VAL A 102 -0.75 -1.88 13.67
CA VAL A 102 -0.72 -0.73 14.60
C VAL A 102 0.43 -0.78 15.61
N ASP A 103 1.09 -1.93 15.74
CA ASP A 103 2.24 -2.15 16.61
C ASP A 103 3.60 -1.90 15.91
N LEU A 104 3.61 -1.62 14.59
CA LEU A 104 4.84 -1.38 13.85
C LEU A 104 5.28 0.08 13.99
N PRO A 105 6.39 0.37 14.68
CA PRO A 105 6.90 1.73 14.76
C PRO A 105 7.45 2.20 13.41
N ILE A 106 6.95 3.34 12.95
CA ILE A 106 7.36 3.99 11.71
C ILE A 106 8.46 5.02 12.02
N ARG A 107 9.54 5.02 11.23
CA ARG A 107 10.63 6.00 11.35
C ARG A 107 10.63 6.98 10.19
N PRO A 108 11.02 8.23 10.39
CA PRO A 108 11.03 9.24 9.31
C PRO A 108 11.89 8.88 8.12
N LEU A 109 13.02 8.20 8.34
CA LEU A 109 13.96 7.82 7.28
C LEU A 109 13.69 6.45 6.66
N ASP A 110 12.61 5.79 7.03
CA ASP A 110 12.23 4.54 6.40
C ASP A 110 11.90 4.75 4.92
N SER A 111 12.42 3.87 4.08
CA SER A 111 12.18 3.90 2.64
C SER A 111 10.92 3.14 2.26
N PHE A 112 10.07 3.74 1.44
CA PHE A 112 8.88 3.08 0.94
C PHE A 112 9.21 1.80 0.17
N SER A 113 10.14 1.85 -0.77
CA SER A 113 10.51 0.68 -1.56
C SER A 113 11.35 -0.32 -0.79
N ALA A 114 12.39 0.14 -0.07
CA ALA A 114 13.33 -0.75 0.59
C ALA A 114 12.78 -1.34 1.89
N ASP A 115 12.03 -0.59 2.70
CA ASP A 115 11.54 -1.04 4.01
C ASP A 115 10.12 -1.60 3.96
N TYR A 116 9.28 -1.05 3.11
CA TYR A 116 7.86 -1.39 3.05
C TYR A 116 7.44 -2.12 1.78
N GLY A 117 8.23 -2.03 0.69
CA GLY A 117 7.89 -2.63 -0.61
C GLY A 117 6.80 -1.87 -1.35
N ILE A 118 6.55 -0.61 -0.97
CA ILE A 118 5.58 0.29 -1.62
C ILE A 118 6.27 0.98 -2.80
N VAL A 119 5.67 0.93 -3.97
CA VAL A 119 6.20 1.59 -5.19
C VAL A 119 5.06 2.05 -6.08
N GLY A 120 5.30 3.11 -6.86
CA GLY A 120 4.38 3.56 -7.91
C GLY A 120 2.97 3.83 -7.42
N GLU A 121 1.98 3.16 -8.00
CA GLU A 121 0.55 3.36 -7.74
C GLU A 121 0.16 3.19 -6.27
N ASP A 122 0.74 2.21 -5.57
CA ASP A 122 0.49 2.00 -4.14
C ASP A 122 0.91 3.21 -3.29
N LEU A 123 1.98 3.93 -3.71
CA LEU A 123 2.44 5.14 -3.02
C LEU A 123 1.51 6.33 -3.32
N ASP A 124 0.99 6.41 -4.53
CA ASP A 124 0.04 7.44 -4.94
C ASP A 124 -1.28 7.28 -4.16
N ASP A 125 -1.81 6.07 -4.08
CA ASP A 125 -3.02 5.74 -3.31
C ASP A 125 -2.84 6.08 -1.81
N LEU A 126 -1.70 5.70 -1.24
CA LEU A 126 -1.35 6.05 0.15
C LEU A 126 -1.31 7.58 0.34
N GLY A 127 -0.71 8.30 -0.60
CA GLY A 127 -0.64 9.76 -0.60
C GLY A 127 -2.02 10.42 -0.63
N GLU A 128 -2.93 9.91 -1.46
CA GLU A 128 -4.32 10.41 -1.57
C GLU A 128 -5.10 10.18 -0.27
N ASP A 129 -4.98 8.99 0.33
CA ASP A 129 -5.64 8.69 1.60
C ASP A 129 -5.17 9.60 2.73
N ILE A 130 -3.85 9.81 2.83
CA ILE A 130 -3.25 10.70 3.82
C ILE A 130 -3.68 12.16 3.58
N ALA A 131 -3.65 12.62 2.33
CA ALA A 131 -4.05 14.00 2.00
C ALA A 131 -5.51 14.26 2.38
N ARG A 132 -6.42 13.30 2.14
CA ARG A 132 -7.81 13.37 2.53
C ARG A 132 -7.97 13.50 4.06
N LEU A 133 -7.26 12.68 4.83
CA LEU A 133 -7.27 12.73 6.30
C LEU A 133 -6.67 14.02 6.85
N ALA A 134 -5.65 14.56 6.16
CA ALA A 134 -5.00 15.81 6.53
C ALA A 134 -5.69 17.08 5.97
N HIS A 135 -6.85 16.94 5.31
CA HIS A 135 -7.58 18.02 4.64
C HIS A 135 -6.70 18.79 3.65
N ARG A 136 -5.95 18.05 2.80
CA ARG A 136 -5.10 18.60 1.75
C ARG A 136 -5.62 18.20 0.36
N SER A 137 -5.43 19.10 -0.62
CA SER A 137 -5.80 18.83 -2.01
C SER A 137 -4.67 18.13 -2.74
N MET A 138 -5.01 17.16 -3.60
CA MET A 138 -4.06 16.51 -4.51
C MET A 138 -4.23 16.97 -5.98
N GLU A 139 -4.95 18.08 -6.22
CA GLU A 139 -5.23 18.54 -7.58
C GLU A 139 -4.04 19.15 -8.31
N GLN A 140 -3.03 19.65 -7.58
CA GLN A 140 -1.87 20.36 -8.12
C GLN A 140 -0.56 19.75 -7.63
N THR A 141 -0.47 18.43 -7.65
CA THR A 141 0.70 17.68 -7.17
C THR A 141 1.96 17.97 -7.98
N ASP A 142 1.81 18.25 -9.27
CA ASP A 142 2.89 18.60 -10.19
C ASP A 142 3.61 19.92 -9.84
N GLN A 143 2.94 20.81 -9.09
CA GLN A 143 3.53 22.06 -8.59
C GLN A 143 4.27 21.90 -7.27
N ASN A 144 4.18 20.72 -6.65
CA ASN A 144 4.86 20.43 -5.39
C ASN A 144 6.37 20.25 -5.64
N PRO A 145 7.25 20.90 -4.87
CA PRO A 145 8.71 20.78 -5.05
C PRO A 145 9.25 19.37 -4.87
N LEU A 146 8.49 18.49 -4.22
CA LEU A 146 8.85 17.08 -4.01
C LEU A 146 8.15 16.12 -4.98
N TYR A 147 7.49 16.62 -6.01
CA TYR A 147 6.82 15.78 -7.00
C TYR A 147 7.81 14.81 -7.67
N GLY A 148 7.49 13.51 -7.61
CA GLY A 148 8.34 12.44 -8.12
C GLY A 148 9.64 12.18 -7.33
N GLN A 149 9.81 12.81 -6.15
CA GLN A 149 11.01 12.68 -5.32
C GLN A 149 10.75 12.01 -3.96
N VAL A 150 9.51 11.63 -3.68
CA VAL A 150 9.13 10.97 -2.43
C VAL A 150 9.71 9.56 -2.36
N GLN A 151 10.66 9.32 -1.47
CA GLN A 151 11.31 8.04 -1.27
C GLN A 151 11.19 7.53 0.16
N THR A 152 11.12 8.45 1.13
CA THR A 152 11.04 8.15 2.56
C THR A 152 9.72 8.65 3.16
N ILE A 153 9.42 8.15 4.36
CA ILE A 153 8.26 8.63 5.13
C ILE A 153 8.36 10.14 5.41
N ALA A 154 9.57 10.65 5.70
CA ALA A 154 9.77 12.08 5.90
C ALA A 154 9.48 12.88 4.62
N ASP A 155 9.89 12.40 3.46
CA ASP A 155 9.57 13.06 2.19
C ASP A 155 8.06 13.15 1.97
N LEU A 156 7.31 12.10 2.33
CA LEU A 156 5.85 12.13 2.23
C LEU A 156 5.23 13.14 3.20
N VAL A 157 5.73 13.26 4.44
CA VAL A 157 5.28 14.31 5.37
C VAL A 157 5.53 15.70 4.77
N HIS A 158 6.71 15.93 4.21
CA HIS A 158 7.04 17.19 3.54
C HIS A 158 6.14 17.43 2.31
N PHE A 159 5.94 16.41 1.49
CA PHE A 159 5.09 16.49 0.31
C PHE A 159 3.66 16.89 0.66
N ILE A 160 3.03 16.19 1.59
CA ILE A 160 1.65 16.48 2.04
C ILE A 160 1.57 17.85 2.74
N GLN A 161 2.60 18.25 3.49
CA GLN A 161 2.66 19.58 4.13
C GLN A 161 2.60 20.71 3.11
N HIS A 162 3.22 20.55 1.93
CA HIS A 162 3.23 21.56 0.86
C HIS A 162 1.95 21.58 0.02
N GLN A 163 1.10 20.58 0.14
CA GLN A 163 -0.17 20.55 -0.57
C GLN A 163 -1.14 21.61 -0.04
N PRO A 164 -1.95 22.24 -0.92
CA PRO A 164 -2.95 23.23 -0.52
C PRO A 164 -3.94 22.66 0.49
N ARG A 165 -4.34 23.45 1.46
CA ARG A 165 -5.43 23.09 2.37
C ARG A 165 -6.76 23.15 1.62
N LEU A 166 -7.60 22.14 1.83
CA LEU A 166 -8.99 22.21 1.38
C LEU A 166 -9.70 23.33 2.17
N SER A 167 -10.33 24.24 1.45
CA SER A 167 -11.22 25.22 2.08
C SER A 167 -12.44 24.50 2.62
N ALA A 168 -12.78 24.75 3.89
CA ALA A 168 -13.96 24.22 4.54
C ALA A 168 -15.24 24.76 3.90
#